data_58b47508941198a5007a3c2f9c511f62
#
_entry.id   58b47508941198a5007a3c2f9c511f62
#
_cell.length_a   1.000
_cell.length_b   1.000
_cell.length_c   1.000
_cell.angle_alpha   90.00
_cell.angle_beta   90.00
_cell.angle_gamma   90.00
#
_symmetry.space_group_name_H-M   'P 1'
#
loop_
_entity.id
_entity.type
_entity.pdbx_description
1 polymer ?
#
loop_
_entity_poly.entity_id
_entity_poly.type
_entity_poly.pdbx_seq_one_letter_code
_entity_poly.pdbx_strand_id
1 'polypeptide(L)'
;GDTAFVNAEAEQSEPAAEDSTPAEESAADGAYSTNGEAPAEETAAEVEADYVAAGSAENYFAQARLERTSSRDESVAALQSMLGAGDRTEDELVTDAIAAVETSKLIESESTIESLIQAQGYSNCIVYLDGDSAKVVVQTEGLDAAQAAAIKDVILGEVSVPAENIRIFEVK
;
A
#
# COMPACT_ATOMS: atom_id res chain seq x y z
N GLY A 1 49.99 -21.61 46.89
CA GLY A 1 49.96 -20.90 45.69
C GLY A 1 48.85 -19.85 45.68
N ASP A 2 49.23 -18.62 45.85
CA ASP A 2 48.32 -17.49 45.97
C ASP A 2 47.79 -17.05 44.62
N THR A 3 46.54 -16.90 44.57
CA THR A 3 45.82 -16.27 43.48
C THR A 3 45.58 -14.81 43.82
N ALA A 4 46.21 -13.94 43.09
CA ALA A 4 45.92 -12.51 43.15
C ALA A 4 44.80 -12.16 42.18
N PHE A 5 43.71 -11.72 42.74
CA PHE A 5 42.66 -11.00 42.05
C PHE A 5 43.10 -9.58 41.82
N VAL A 6 43.12 -9.16 40.56
CA VAL A 6 43.19 -7.74 40.22
C VAL A 6 41.87 -7.35 39.62
N ASN A 7 41.18 -6.56 40.36
CA ASN A 7 40.01 -5.85 40.02
C ASN A 7 40.38 -4.65 39.16
N ALA A 8 39.96 -4.61 37.92
CA ALA A 8 40.10 -3.42 37.09
C ALA A 8 38.73 -2.74 36.98
N GLU A 9 38.65 -1.65 37.70
CA GLU A 9 37.57 -0.69 37.60
C GLU A 9 37.58 -0.09 36.20
N ALA A 10 36.48 -0.24 35.52
CA ALA A 10 36.18 0.48 34.30
C ALA A 10 35.59 1.84 34.66
N GLU A 11 36.36 2.86 34.37
CA GLU A 11 35.85 4.23 34.46
C GLU A 11 34.82 4.49 33.39
N GLN A 12 33.71 4.99 33.90
CA GLN A 12 32.65 5.60 33.11
C GLN A 12 33.19 6.89 32.48
N SER A 13 33.01 7.01 31.21
CA SER A 13 32.96 8.31 30.55
C SER A 13 31.69 8.36 29.71
N GLU A 14 30.72 8.96 30.28
CA GLU A 14 29.66 9.58 29.52
C GLU A 14 30.22 10.82 28.80
N PRO A 15 29.86 11.05 27.56
CA PRO A 15 29.72 12.41 27.08
C PRO A 15 28.24 12.73 26.86
N ALA A 16 27.85 13.71 27.59
CA ALA A 16 26.83 14.72 27.40
C ALA A 16 26.01 14.62 26.11
N ALA A 17 24.72 14.52 26.35
CA ALA A 17 23.68 14.93 25.45
C ALA A 17 23.88 16.39 25.01
N GLU A 18 24.02 16.63 23.76
CA GLU A 18 23.62 17.89 23.16
C GLU A 18 22.37 17.64 22.32
N ASP A 19 21.31 17.94 22.93
CA ASP A 19 20.15 18.67 22.49
C ASP A 19 20.37 19.43 21.18
N SER A 20 19.73 18.99 20.13
CA SER A 20 19.40 19.79 18.97
C SER A 20 18.16 19.22 18.32
N THR A 21 17.05 19.52 18.90
CA THR A 21 15.82 19.65 18.16
C THR A 21 15.82 21.01 17.46
N PRO A 22 15.52 21.04 16.20
CA PRO A 22 14.51 21.95 15.73
C PRO A 22 13.35 21.17 15.17
N ALA A 23 12.28 21.19 15.88
CA ALA A 23 10.98 21.03 15.33
C ALA A 23 10.75 22.24 14.42
N GLU A 24 10.89 22.07 13.15
CA GLU A 24 10.22 22.93 12.22
C GLU A 24 8.99 22.19 11.73
N GLU A 25 7.96 22.51 12.39
CA GLU A 25 6.59 22.47 11.99
C GLU A 25 6.45 23.17 10.63
N SER A 26 6.48 22.41 9.56
CA SER A 26 5.95 22.85 8.30
C SER A 26 4.52 22.39 8.22
N ALA A 27 3.63 23.21 8.69
CA ALA A 27 2.23 23.11 8.38
C ALA A 27 2.08 23.31 6.87
N ALA A 28 2.00 22.21 6.15
CA ALA A 28 1.48 22.24 4.80
C ALA A 28 -0.04 22.42 4.92
N ASP A 29 -0.45 23.64 4.78
CA ASP A 29 -1.83 24.01 4.56
C ASP A 29 -2.26 23.42 3.21
N GLY A 30 -2.88 22.25 3.28
CA GLY A 30 -3.52 21.62 2.15
C GLY A 30 -4.80 22.36 1.84
N ALA A 31 -4.74 23.34 0.96
CA ALA A 31 -5.90 23.95 0.40
C ALA A 31 -6.74 22.89 -0.32
N TYR A 32 -7.78 22.43 0.33
CA TYR A 32 -8.87 21.71 -0.31
C TYR A 32 -9.60 22.70 -1.21
N SER A 33 -9.29 22.64 -2.48
CA SER A 33 -10.14 23.29 -3.48
C SER A 33 -11.35 22.38 -3.71
N THR A 34 -12.41 22.64 -2.99
CA THR A 34 -13.72 22.13 -3.32
C THR A 34 -14.24 22.89 -4.53
N ASN A 35 -13.98 22.39 -5.70
CA ASN A 35 -14.84 22.67 -6.84
C ASN A 35 -15.56 21.38 -7.16
N GLY A 36 -16.70 21.24 -6.49
CA GLY A 36 -17.68 20.27 -6.84
C GLY A 36 -18.33 20.67 -8.16
N GLU A 37 -18.05 19.89 -9.15
CA GLU A 37 -18.98 19.65 -10.24
C GLU A 37 -18.79 18.19 -10.58
N ALA A 38 -19.75 17.39 -10.16
CA ALA A 38 -19.82 16.01 -10.54
C ALA A 38 -20.09 15.93 -12.04
N PRO A 39 -19.21 15.35 -12.82
CA PRO A 39 -19.61 14.94 -14.13
C PRO A 39 -20.45 13.65 -13.98
N ALA A 40 -21.53 13.67 -14.72
CA ALA A 40 -22.50 12.61 -14.86
C ALA A 40 -21.86 11.22 -14.99
N GLU A 41 -22.63 10.26 -14.46
CA GLU A 41 -22.44 8.83 -14.64
C GLU A 41 -21.97 8.47 -16.06
N GLU A 42 -20.69 8.29 -16.21
CA GLU A 42 -20.14 7.49 -17.27
C GLU A 42 -19.80 6.14 -16.69
N THR A 43 -20.56 5.16 -17.15
CA THR A 43 -20.44 3.77 -16.83
C THR A 43 -19.00 3.28 -16.98
N ALA A 44 -18.49 2.65 -15.95
CA ALA A 44 -17.14 2.09 -15.84
C ALA A 44 -16.84 0.94 -16.83
N ALA A 45 -17.48 0.91 -17.98
CA ALA A 45 -17.36 -0.17 -18.96
C ALA A 45 -16.59 0.19 -20.25
N GLU A 46 -16.20 1.43 -20.43
CA GLU A 46 -15.43 1.85 -21.60
C GLU A 46 -14.36 2.88 -21.22
N VAL A 47 -13.42 2.47 -20.41
CA VAL A 47 -12.11 3.10 -20.47
C VAL A 47 -11.23 2.20 -21.31
N GLU A 48 -11.50 2.19 -22.58
CA GLU A 48 -10.49 1.80 -23.52
C GLU A 48 -9.28 2.70 -23.31
N ALA A 49 -8.12 2.10 -23.23
CA ALA A 49 -6.82 2.69 -22.99
C ALA A 49 -6.42 3.63 -24.12
N ASP A 50 -7.25 4.60 -24.44
CA ASP A 50 -6.98 5.58 -25.45
C ASP A 50 -6.94 6.97 -24.81
N TYR A 51 -5.71 7.38 -24.57
CA TYR A 51 -5.37 8.77 -24.38
C TYR A 51 -5.84 9.44 -23.07
N VAL A 52 -5.15 9.09 -22.02
CA VAL A 52 -5.20 9.91 -20.81
C VAL A 52 -4.15 11.02 -20.92
N ALA A 53 -4.57 12.26 -21.08
CA ALA A 53 -3.67 13.41 -21.02
C ALA A 53 -2.93 13.44 -19.68
N ALA A 54 -1.69 13.94 -19.63
CA ALA A 54 -0.83 13.87 -18.44
C ALA A 54 -1.48 14.32 -17.12
N GLY A 55 -2.43 15.29 -17.17
CA GLY A 55 -3.22 15.67 -16.00
C GLY A 55 -4.35 14.71 -15.64
N SER A 56 -4.75 13.81 -16.53
CA SER A 56 -5.79 12.83 -16.26
C SER A 56 -5.23 11.50 -15.75
N ALA A 57 -3.96 11.19 -15.95
CA ALA A 57 -3.32 10.04 -15.32
C ALA A 57 -3.26 10.22 -13.79
N GLU A 58 -2.88 11.38 -13.30
CA GLU A 58 -2.91 11.65 -11.86
C GLU A 58 -4.32 11.55 -11.28
N ASN A 59 -5.31 12.07 -11.98
CA ASN A 59 -6.71 11.97 -11.59
C ASN A 59 -7.18 10.51 -11.59
N TYR A 60 -6.81 9.73 -12.59
CA TYR A 60 -7.10 8.31 -12.64
C TYR A 60 -6.57 7.57 -11.41
N PHE A 61 -5.30 7.76 -11.07
CA PHE A 61 -4.70 7.10 -9.90
C PHE A 61 -5.28 7.59 -8.58
N ALA A 62 -5.57 8.87 -8.45
CA ALA A 62 -6.21 9.43 -7.27
C ALA A 62 -7.61 8.85 -7.07
N GLN A 63 -8.40 8.78 -8.12
CA GLN A 63 -9.74 8.19 -8.08
C GLN A 63 -9.68 6.68 -7.81
N ALA A 64 -8.79 5.96 -8.48
CA ALA A 64 -8.63 4.53 -8.27
C ALA A 64 -8.21 4.19 -6.84
N ARG A 65 -7.35 4.98 -6.22
CA ARG A 65 -6.99 4.83 -4.80
C ARG A 65 -8.16 5.11 -3.89
N LEU A 66 -8.93 6.13 -4.17
CA LEU A 66 -10.12 6.47 -3.39
C LEU A 66 -11.17 5.35 -3.47
N GLU A 67 -11.46 4.85 -4.64
CA GLU A 67 -12.38 3.74 -4.85
C GLU A 67 -11.91 2.46 -4.16
N ARG A 68 -10.62 2.14 -4.26
CA ARG A 68 -10.02 1.00 -3.56
C ARG A 68 -10.17 1.14 -2.05
N THR A 69 -9.86 2.29 -1.50
CA THR A 69 -9.98 2.56 -0.07
C THR A 69 -11.43 2.46 0.38
N SER A 70 -12.35 3.07 -0.35
CA SER A 70 -13.79 3.00 -0.05
C SER A 70 -14.31 1.57 -0.06
N SER A 71 -13.97 0.80 -1.09
CA SER A 71 -14.33 -0.62 -1.18
C SER A 71 -13.77 -1.45 -0.02
N ARG A 72 -12.55 -1.15 0.41
CA ARG A 72 -11.92 -1.79 1.56
C ARG A 72 -12.58 -1.43 2.87
N ASP A 73 -12.91 -0.17 3.07
CA ASP A 73 -13.62 0.30 4.25
C ASP A 73 -15.00 -0.33 4.37
N GLU A 74 -15.71 -0.48 3.26
CA GLU A 74 -16.98 -1.20 3.21
C GLU A 74 -16.82 -2.67 3.58
N SER A 75 -15.78 -3.33 3.08
CA SER A 75 -15.49 -4.73 3.40
C SER A 75 -15.14 -4.91 4.87
N VAL A 76 -14.33 -4.04 5.44
CA VAL A 76 -13.97 -4.04 6.86
C VAL A 76 -15.20 -3.77 7.73
N ALA A 77 -16.04 -2.80 7.36
CA ALA A 77 -17.27 -2.50 8.07
C ALA A 77 -18.24 -3.68 8.06
N ALA A 78 -18.36 -4.38 6.93
CA ALA A 78 -19.15 -5.59 6.82
C ALA A 78 -18.63 -6.71 7.74
N LEU A 79 -17.34 -6.95 7.78
CA LEU A 79 -16.70 -7.92 8.68
C LEU A 79 -16.91 -7.55 10.15
N GLN A 80 -16.74 -6.30 10.51
CA GLN A 80 -16.99 -5.82 11.87
C GLN A 80 -18.45 -5.98 12.29
N SER A 81 -19.39 -5.72 11.38
CA SER A 81 -20.81 -5.94 11.61
C SER A 81 -21.11 -7.42 11.86
N MET A 82 -20.50 -8.32 11.11
CA MET A 82 -20.62 -9.77 11.31
C MET A 82 -20.06 -10.21 12.65
N LEU A 83 -18.90 -9.70 13.07
CA LEU A 83 -18.29 -9.99 14.36
C LEU A 83 -19.13 -9.49 15.54
N GLY A 84 -19.86 -8.40 15.36
CA GLY A 84 -20.76 -7.82 16.36
C GLY A 84 -22.16 -8.45 16.42
N ALA A 85 -22.52 -9.33 15.49
CA ALA A 85 -23.80 -10.00 15.46
C ALA A 85 -23.86 -11.10 16.54
N GLY A 86 -24.84 -11.03 17.44
CA GLY A 86 -24.94 -11.91 18.59
C GLY A 86 -25.34 -13.37 18.30
N ASP A 87 -25.62 -13.68 17.04
CA ASP A 87 -26.09 -15.01 16.60
C ASP A 87 -24.98 -15.86 15.95
N ARG A 88 -23.72 -15.44 16.05
CA ARG A 88 -22.58 -16.12 15.46
C ARG A 88 -22.02 -17.17 16.36
N THR A 89 -21.64 -18.31 15.78
CA THR A 89 -20.90 -19.35 16.48
C THR A 89 -19.44 -18.94 16.69
N GLU A 90 -18.76 -19.58 17.63
CA GLU A 90 -17.31 -19.32 17.87
C GLU A 90 -16.48 -19.59 16.64
N ASP A 91 -16.78 -20.62 15.89
CA ASP A 91 -16.07 -20.96 14.64
C ASP A 91 -16.27 -19.90 13.54
N GLU A 92 -17.46 -19.36 13.42
CA GLU A 92 -17.77 -18.26 12.49
C GLU A 92 -17.03 -16.98 12.89
N LEU A 93 -16.99 -16.64 14.18
CA LEU A 93 -16.26 -15.48 14.69
C LEU A 93 -14.75 -15.60 14.43
N VAL A 94 -14.18 -16.78 14.62
CA VAL A 94 -12.76 -17.02 14.33
C VAL A 94 -12.49 -16.89 12.83
N THR A 95 -13.35 -17.43 11.99
CA THR A 95 -13.22 -17.32 10.53
C THR A 95 -13.29 -15.87 10.07
N ASP A 96 -14.22 -15.09 10.58
CA ASP A 96 -14.37 -13.67 10.25
C ASP A 96 -13.19 -12.84 10.76
N ALA A 97 -12.64 -13.16 11.93
CA ALA A 97 -11.44 -12.52 12.47
C ALA A 97 -10.21 -12.81 11.62
N ILE A 98 -10.05 -14.03 11.14
CA ILE A 98 -8.97 -14.40 10.22
C ILE A 98 -9.11 -13.63 8.90
N ALA A 99 -10.31 -13.54 8.34
CA ALA A 99 -10.58 -12.79 7.11
C ALA A 99 -10.23 -11.31 7.26
N ALA A 100 -10.52 -10.70 8.41
CA ALA A 100 -10.15 -9.31 8.70
C ALA A 100 -8.63 -9.12 8.76
N VAL A 101 -7.91 -10.03 9.37
CA VAL A 101 -6.43 -10.00 9.43
C VAL A 101 -5.82 -10.18 8.04
N GLU A 102 -6.33 -11.10 7.24
CA GLU A 102 -5.89 -11.33 5.86
C GLU A 102 -6.11 -10.09 4.99
N THR A 103 -7.26 -9.44 5.11
CA THR A 103 -7.55 -8.18 4.41
C THR A 103 -6.55 -7.08 4.79
N SER A 104 -6.23 -6.94 6.07
CA SER A 104 -5.23 -5.98 6.54
C SER A 104 -3.84 -6.25 5.97
N LYS A 105 -3.44 -7.52 5.91
CA LYS A 105 -2.16 -7.91 5.30
C LYS A 105 -2.11 -7.61 3.81
N LEU A 106 -3.20 -7.82 3.08
CA LEU A 106 -3.28 -7.45 1.66
C LEU A 106 -3.10 -5.95 1.45
N ILE A 107 -3.71 -5.12 2.30
CA ILE A 107 -3.56 -3.67 2.25
C ILE A 107 -2.11 -3.24 2.48
N GLU A 108 -1.44 -3.82 3.47
CA GLU A 108 -0.03 -3.56 3.74
C GLU A 108 0.86 -4.00 2.58
N SER A 109 0.61 -5.17 2.02
CA SER A 109 1.35 -5.70 0.89
C SER A 109 1.17 -4.85 -0.36
N GLU A 110 -0.03 -4.38 -0.64
CA GLU A 110 -0.29 -3.45 -1.75
C GLU A 110 0.51 -2.16 -1.60
N SER A 111 0.51 -1.55 -0.42
CA SER A 111 1.26 -0.33 -0.13
C SER A 111 2.76 -0.54 -0.29
N THR A 112 3.28 -1.65 0.18
CA THR A 112 4.69 -2.03 0.05
C THR A 112 5.08 -2.23 -1.41
N ILE A 113 4.28 -2.97 -2.17
CA ILE A 113 4.52 -3.22 -3.60
C ILE A 113 4.48 -1.90 -4.38
N GLU A 114 3.51 -1.05 -4.14
CA GLU A 114 3.42 0.28 -4.77
C GLU A 114 4.67 1.12 -4.51
N SER A 115 5.15 1.14 -3.27
CA SER A 115 6.37 1.87 -2.91
C SER A 115 7.60 1.31 -3.62
N LEU A 116 7.72 0.00 -3.73
CA LEU A 116 8.84 -0.65 -4.42
C LEU A 116 8.80 -0.41 -5.94
N ILE A 117 7.62 -0.42 -6.53
CA ILE A 117 7.45 -0.10 -7.96
C ILE A 117 7.78 1.37 -8.23
N GLN A 118 7.32 2.29 -7.40
CA GLN A 118 7.67 3.71 -7.51
C GLN A 118 9.17 3.94 -7.35
N ALA A 119 9.83 3.18 -6.48
CA ALA A 119 11.29 3.22 -6.33
C ALA A 119 12.06 2.80 -7.58
N GLN A 120 11.44 2.07 -8.49
CA GLN A 120 12.01 1.73 -9.81
C GLN A 120 11.92 2.88 -10.83
N GLY A 121 11.26 3.98 -10.49
CA GLY A 121 11.19 5.19 -11.30
C GLY A 121 9.82 5.49 -11.91
N TYR A 122 8.78 4.76 -11.57
CA TYR A 122 7.42 5.03 -12.03
C TYR A 122 6.78 6.15 -11.18
N SER A 123 6.17 7.13 -11.82
CA SER A 123 5.56 8.28 -11.16
C SER A 123 4.34 7.91 -10.33
N ASN A 124 3.50 7.03 -10.86
CA ASN A 124 2.30 6.53 -10.22
C ASN A 124 2.11 5.05 -10.49
N CYS A 125 1.62 4.35 -9.50
CA CYS A 125 1.11 2.99 -9.65
C CYS A 125 0.01 2.73 -8.65
N ILE A 126 -0.82 1.75 -8.94
CA ILE A 126 -1.80 1.21 -8.02
C ILE A 126 -1.80 -0.30 -8.13
N VAL A 127 -1.89 -0.97 -7.00
CA VAL A 127 -1.87 -2.43 -6.90
C VAL A 127 -3.17 -2.90 -6.27
N TYR A 128 -3.77 -3.90 -6.88
CA TYR A 128 -4.91 -4.62 -6.35
C TYR A 128 -4.51 -6.06 -6.10
N LEU A 129 -4.53 -6.47 -4.85
CA LEU A 129 -4.29 -7.85 -4.46
C LEU A 129 -5.61 -8.54 -4.12
N ASP A 130 -5.77 -9.71 -4.67
CA ASP A 130 -6.74 -10.70 -4.25
C ASP A 130 -5.96 -11.93 -3.78
N GLY A 131 -6.59 -12.86 -3.08
CA GLY A 131 -5.91 -14.04 -2.54
C GLY A 131 -5.07 -14.81 -3.55
N ASP A 132 -5.54 -14.90 -4.80
CA ASP A 132 -4.94 -15.70 -5.86
C ASP A 132 -4.45 -14.89 -7.06
N SER A 133 -4.60 -13.57 -7.06
CA SER A 133 -4.26 -12.72 -8.18
C SER A 133 -3.73 -11.36 -7.76
N ALA A 134 -2.96 -10.74 -8.65
CA ALA A 134 -2.48 -9.39 -8.52
C ALA A 134 -2.72 -8.61 -9.80
N LYS A 135 -3.18 -7.39 -9.68
CA LYS A 135 -3.33 -6.45 -10.78
C LYS A 135 -2.54 -5.20 -10.45
N VAL A 136 -1.71 -4.77 -11.36
CA VAL A 136 -0.91 -3.55 -11.25
C VAL A 136 -1.22 -2.63 -12.40
N VAL A 137 -1.46 -1.36 -12.09
CA VAL A 137 -1.54 -0.29 -13.08
C VAL A 137 -0.41 0.68 -12.82
N VAL A 138 0.42 0.94 -13.81
CA VAL A 138 1.56 1.84 -13.71
C VAL A 138 1.46 2.96 -14.74
N GLN A 139 1.91 4.13 -14.36
CA GLN A 139 2.07 5.25 -15.28
C GLN A 139 3.42 5.15 -15.98
N THR A 140 3.40 4.93 -17.28
CA THR A 140 4.60 4.80 -18.11
C THR A 140 4.27 5.04 -19.58
N GLU A 141 5.27 5.48 -20.35
CA GLU A 141 5.16 5.60 -21.79
C GLU A 141 5.18 4.25 -22.52
N GLY A 142 5.60 3.21 -21.85
CA GLY A 142 5.62 1.84 -22.35
C GLY A 142 6.49 0.95 -21.47
N LEU A 143 6.06 -0.28 -21.29
CA LEU A 143 6.81 -1.31 -20.59
C LEU A 143 7.47 -2.27 -21.57
N ASP A 144 8.77 -2.48 -21.42
CA ASP A 144 9.45 -3.59 -22.06
C ASP A 144 9.33 -4.88 -21.23
N ALA A 145 9.76 -5.99 -21.79
CA ALA A 145 9.69 -7.28 -21.13
C ALA A 145 10.52 -7.33 -19.83
N ALA A 146 11.65 -6.64 -19.77
CA ALA A 146 12.50 -6.58 -18.59
C ALA A 146 11.85 -5.77 -17.46
N GLN A 147 11.21 -4.66 -17.78
CA GLN A 147 10.47 -3.84 -16.82
C GLN A 147 9.25 -4.58 -16.27
N ALA A 148 8.49 -5.24 -17.12
CA ALA A 148 7.36 -6.07 -16.71
C ALA A 148 7.81 -7.22 -15.80
N ALA A 149 8.92 -7.88 -16.12
CA ALA A 149 9.51 -8.92 -15.28
C ALA A 149 9.96 -8.39 -13.92
N ALA A 150 10.56 -7.21 -13.87
CA ALA A 150 10.97 -6.57 -12.61
C ALA A 150 9.77 -6.25 -11.70
N ILE A 151 8.66 -5.77 -12.27
CA ILE A 151 7.42 -5.54 -11.51
C ILE A 151 6.84 -6.86 -10.99
N LYS A 152 6.81 -7.90 -11.79
CA LYS A 152 6.37 -9.23 -11.35
C LYS A 152 7.24 -9.77 -10.22
N ASP A 153 8.55 -9.60 -10.29
CA ASP A 153 9.48 -10.04 -9.25
C ASP A 153 9.21 -9.33 -7.91
N VAL A 154 8.89 -8.05 -7.93
CA VAL A 154 8.49 -7.31 -6.74
C VAL A 154 7.22 -7.92 -6.12
N ILE A 155 6.23 -8.21 -6.92
CA ILE A 155 4.98 -8.81 -6.45
C ILE A 155 5.22 -10.19 -5.87
N LEU A 156 5.98 -11.03 -6.56
CA LEU A 156 6.30 -12.40 -6.11
C LEU A 156 7.18 -12.42 -4.87
N GLY A 157 7.95 -11.38 -4.61
CA GLY A 157 8.72 -11.22 -3.39
C GLY A 157 7.89 -10.86 -2.16
N GLU A 158 6.72 -10.26 -2.36
CA GLU A 158 5.86 -9.77 -1.27
C GLU A 158 4.66 -10.69 -0.99
N VAL A 159 4.13 -11.34 -2.02
CA VAL A 159 2.93 -12.17 -1.92
C VAL A 159 3.09 -13.48 -2.69
N SER A 160 2.37 -14.50 -2.25
CA SER A 160 2.35 -15.81 -2.88
C SER A 160 1.17 -15.92 -3.85
N VAL A 161 1.32 -15.34 -5.02
CA VAL A 161 0.36 -15.50 -6.11
C VAL A 161 1.05 -16.20 -7.29
N PRO A 162 0.34 -17.03 -8.08
CA PRO A 162 0.89 -17.59 -9.29
C PRO A 162 1.30 -16.48 -10.28
N ALA A 163 2.46 -16.59 -10.90
CA ALA A 163 2.97 -15.59 -11.84
C ALA A 163 2.02 -15.36 -13.02
N GLU A 164 1.30 -16.39 -13.45
CA GLU A 164 0.26 -16.34 -14.49
C GLU A 164 -0.96 -15.50 -14.10
N ASN A 165 -1.20 -15.28 -12.81
CA ASN A 165 -2.30 -14.49 -12.27
C ASN A 165 -1.90 -13.04 -11.99
N ILE A 166 -0.71 -12.64 -12.36
CA ILE A 166 -0.24 -11.26 -12.27
C ILE A 166 -0.52 -10.56 -13.59
N ARG A 167 -1.27 -9.47 -13.54
CA ARG A 167 -1.59 -8.63 -14.70
C ARG A 167 -1.04 -7.24 -14.49
N ILE A 168 -0.39 -6.71 -15.52
CA ILE A 168 0.20 -5.37 -15.51
C ILE A 168 -0.45 -4.56 -16.62
N PHE A 169 -0.94 -3.39 -16.28
CA PHE A 169 -1.55 -2.43 -17.18
C PHE A 169 -0.75 -1.12 -17.20
N GLU A 170 -0.73 -0.49 -18.33
CA GLU A 170 -0.04 0.78 -18.56
C GLU A 170 -1.04 1.92 -18.68
N VAL A 171 -0.71 3.06 -18.09
CA VAL A 171 -1.42 4.34 -18.28
C VAL A 171 -0.38 5.38 -18.66
N LYS A 172 -0.65 6.15 -19.71
CA LYS A 172 0.23 7.20 -20.22
C LYS A 172 -0.06 8.56 -19.57
#